data_ccf41f8d771824d3064b8c2edb564548
#
_entry.id   ccf41f8d771824d3064b8c2edb564548
#
_cell.length_a   1.000
_cell.length_b   1.000
_cell.length_c   1.000
_cell.angle_alpha   90.00
_cell.angle_beta   90.00
_cell.angle_gamma   90.00
#
_symmetry.space_group_name_H-M   'P 1'
#
loop_
_entity.id
_entity.type
_entity.pdbx_description
1 polymer ?
#
loop_
_entity_poly.entity_id
_entity_poly.type
_entity_poly.pdbx_seq_one_letter_code
_entity_poly.pdbx_strand_id
1 'polypeptide(L)'
;EVREWSVNISGVEISLAIVKTAENVQLQAFMPIMMIPPDANREALFQALLSLNTTTLSECAYGLEQEEVVVMADRSIDQMTVASLKSLMEKLVQAAQTTLEIPS
;
A
#
# COMPACT_ATOMS: atom_id res chain seq x y z
N GLU A 1 11.19 7.90 16.81
CA GLU A 1 11.15 6.48 17.14
C GLU A 1 10.25 5.73 16.17
N VAL A 2 10.70 4.58 15.70
CA VAL A 2 9.97 3.78 14.71
C VAL A 2 9.90 2.34 15.19
N ARG A 3 8.69 1.75 15.15
CA ARG A 3 8.49 0.33 15.35
C ARG A 3 7.93 -0.28 14.08
N GLU A 4 8.44 -1.44 13.70
CA GLU A 4 8.06 -2.09 12.46
C GLU A 4 7.65 -3.53 12.70
N TRP A 5 6.65 -3.98 11.92
CA TRP A 5 6.17 -5.35 11.90
C TRP A 5 5.94 -5.78 10.48
N SER A 6 5.87 -7.08 10.29
CA SER A 6 5.47 -7.67 9.03
C SER A 6 4.34 -8.65 9.30
N VAL A 7 3.29 -8.57 8.51
CA VAL A 7 2.11 -9.42 8.64
C VAL A 7 1.81 -10.07 7.30
N ASN A 8 1.49 -11.37 7.31
CA ASN A 8 1.08 -12.05 6.07
C ASN A 8 -0.42 -12.32 6.15
N ILE A 9 -1.16 -11.79 5.18
CA ILE A 9 -2.61 -11.96 5.08
C ILE A 9 -2.94 -12.46 3.68
N SER A 10 -3.51 -13.65 3.59
CA SER A 10 -3.91 -14.25 2.30
C SER A 10 -2.75 -14.32 1.31
N GLY A 11 -1.55 -14.62 1.81
CA GLY A 11 -0.36 -14.71 0.99
C GLY A 11 0.30 -13.38 0.65
N VAL A 12 -0.23 -12.27 1.14
CA VAL A 12 0.31 -10.93 0.89
C VAL A 12 1.05 -10.46 2.13
N GLU A 13 2.29 -10.04 1.95
CA GLU A 13 3.09 -9.51 3.04
C GLU A 13 2.92 -8.00 3.13
N ILE A 14 2.53 -7.52 4.31
CA ILE A 14 2.30 -6.11 4.58
C ILE A 14 3.25 -5.68 5.69
N SER A 15 4.02 -4.64 5.43
CA SER A 15 4.89 -4.05 6.43
C SER A 15 4.14 -2.91 7.11
N LEU A 16 4.15 -2.93 8.43
CA LEU A 16 3.51 -1.91 9.25
C LEU A 16 4.57 -1.21 10.08
N ALA A 17 4.47 0.10 10.17
CA ALA A 17 5.38 0.89 10.98
C ALA A 17 4.60 1.92 11.78
N ILE A 18 4.96 2.07 13.05
CA ILE A 18 4.46 3.19 13.87
C ILE A 18 5.57 4.22 13.90
N VAL A 19 5.27 5.40 13.39
CA VAL A 19 6.19 6.52 13.32
C VAL A 19 5.72 7.60 14.27
N LYS A 20 6.57 7.93 15.24
CA LYS A 20 6.26 8.97 16.22
C LYS A 20 7.03 10.22 15.87
N THR A 21 6.29 11.31 15.65
CA THR A 21 6.86 12.63 15.44
C THR A 21 6.57 13.52 16.64
N ALA A 22 7.10 14.75 16.63
CA ALA A 22 6.86 15.69 17.71
C ALA A 22 5.38 16.04 17.87
N GLU A 23 4.60 15.92 16.80
CA GLU A 23 3.22 16.38 16.77
C GLU A 23 2.19 15.25 16.82
N ASN A 24 2.52 14.08 16.32
CA ASN A 24 1.55 12.99 16.32
C ASN A 24 2.23 11.64 16.17
N VAL A 25 1.39 10.59 16.25
CA VAL A 25 1.82 9.21 16.02
C VAL A 25 1.00 8.68 14.86
N GLN A 26 1.67 8.13 13.85
CA GLN A 26 1.02 7.61 12.66
C GLN A 26 1.35 6.14 12.44
N LEU A 27 0.37 5.40 11.95
CA LEU A 27 0.58 4.07 11.43
C LEU A 27 0.78 4.19 9.93
N GLN A 28 1.89 3.65 9.43
CA GLN A 28 2.17 3.56 8.02
C GLN A 28 2.12 2.11 7.59
N ALA A 29 1.39 1.83 6.52
CA ALA A 29 1.33 0.51 5.93
C ALA A 29 1.99 0.57 4.55
N PHE A 30 2.77 -0.44 4.24
CA PHE A 30 3.55 -0.51 3.01
C PHE A 30 3.50 -1.94 2.51
N MET A 31 3.09 -2.10 1.25
CA MET A 31 2.94 -3.42 0.66
C MET A 31 3.58 -3.44 -0.72
N PRO A 32 4.77 -4.06 -0.87
CA PRO A 32 5.35 -4.27 -2.19
C PRO A 32 4.49 -5.25 -2.97
N ILE A 33 4.21 -4.92 -4.24
CA ILE A 33 3.33 -5.73 -5.07
C ILE A 33 4.12 -6.46 -6.14
N MET A 34 4.93 -5.74 -6.91
CA MET A 34 5.65 -6.34 -8.02
C MET A 34 6.84 -5.49 -8.39
N MET A 35 7.87 -6.15 -8.92
CA MET A 35 8.97 -5.47 -9.58
C MET A 35 8.55 -5.08 -10.98
N ILE A 36 9.00 -3.92 -11.44
CA ILE A 36 8.74 -3.51 -12.82
C ILE A 36 9.71 -4.24 -13.73
N PRO A 37 9.20 -5.07 -14.68
CA PRO A 37 10.10 -5.76 -15.62
C PRO A 37 10.89 -4.76 -16.46
N PRO A 38 12.15 -5.08 -16.82
CA PRO A 38 12.96 -4.16 -17.62
C PRO A 38 12.37 -3.82 -18.99
N ASP A 39 11.57 -4.72 -19.54
CA ASP A 39 10.96 -4.55 -20.86
C ASP A 39 9.51 -4.06 -20.78
N ALA A 40 9.03 -3.70 -19.59
CA ALA A 40 7.66 -3.24 -19.42
C ALA A 40 7.45 -1.88 -20.07
N ASN A 41 6.23 -1.68 -20.55
CA ASN A 41 5.81 -0.36 -21.01
C ASN A 41 5.47 0.48 -19.78
N ARG A 42 6.45 1.25 -19.31
CA ARG A 42 6.32 2.00 -18.05
C ARG A 42 5.23 3.06 -18.14
N GLU A 43 5.10 3.71 -19.27
CA GLU A 43 4.07 4.73 -19.43
C GLU A 43 2.67 4.15 -19.27
N ALA A 44 2.39 3.03 -19.93
CA ALA A 44 1.09 2.38 -19.82
C ALA A 44 0.84 1.88 -18.40
N LEU A 45 1.85 1.31 -17.76
CA LEU A 45 1.75 0.84 -16.38
C LEU A 45 1.44 2.00 -15.43
N PHE A 46 2.16 3.11 -15.56
CA PHE A 46 1.97 4.26 -14.68
C PHE A 46 0.59 4.89 -14.89
N GLN A 47 0.11 4.96 -16.12
CA GLN A 47 -1.23 5.46 -16.41
C GLN A 47 -2.29 4.58 -15.75
N ALA A 48 -2.13 3.26 -15.83
CA ALA A 48 -3.06 2.33 -15.20
C ALA A 48 -3.07 2.49 -13.68
N LEU A 49 -1.89 2.60 -13.05
CA LEU A 49 -1.80 2.77 -11.60
C LEU A 49 -2.42 4.09 -11.14
N LEU A 50 -2.15 5.18 -11.85
CA LEU A 50 -2.72 6.48 -11.50
C LEU A 50 -4.24 6.48 -11.67
N SER A 51 -4.75 5.81 -12.69
CA SER A 51 -6.18 5.66 -12.89
C SER A 51 -6.83 4.89 -11.75
N LEU A 52 -6.18 3.80 -11.30
CA LEU A 52 -6.69 3.02 -10.17
C LEU A 52 -6.69 3.82 -8.87
N ASN A 53 -5.71 4.68 -8.67
CA ASN A 53 -5.69 5.58 -7.51
C ASN A 53 -6.93 6.47 -7.46
N THR A 54 -7.45 6.86 -8.62
CA THR A 54 -8.61 7.75 -8.71
C THR A 54 -9.94 7.02 -8.66
N THR A 55 -10.00 5.83 -9.25
CA THR A 55 -11.29 5.17 -9.51
C THR A 55 -11.57 3.97 -8.61
N THR A 56 -10.55 3.26 -8.16
CA THR A 56 -10.73 1.97 -7.49
C THR A 56 -10.26 1.97 -6.05
N LEU A 57 -9.08 2.54 -5.78
CA LEU A 57 -8.52 2.52 -4.43
C LEU A 57 -9.14 3.59 -3.56
N SER A 58 -9.40 3.24 -2.31
CA SER A 58 -9.80 4.19 -1.29
C SER A 58 -8.91 3.99 -0.07
N GLU A 59 -8.52 5.10 0.55
CA GLU A 59 -7.72 5.11 1.79
C GLU A 59 -6.30 4.59 1.64
N CYS A 60 -5.86 4.21 0.44
CA CYS A 60 -4.49 3.83 0.13
C CYS A 60 -4.16 4.29 -1.27
N ALA A 61 -2.89 4.20 -1.65
CA ALA A 61 -2.45 4.68 -2.96
C ALA A 61 -1.29 3.84 -3.47
N TYR A 62 -1.24 3.68 -4.78
CA TYR A 62 -0.07 3.12 -5.45
C TYR A 62 1.07 4.13 -5.43
N GLY A 63 2.28 3.62 -5.31
CA GLY A 63 3.48 4.42 -5.41
C GLY A 63 4.59 3.63 -6.05
N LEU A 64 5.71 4.30 -6.21
CA LEU A 64 6.93 3.67 -6.73
C LEU A 64 8.04 3.83 -5.72
N GLU A 65 8.76 2.76 -5.47
CA GLU A 65 9.98 2.81 -4.69
C GLU A 65 11.04 2.07 -5.47
N GLN A 66 11.97 2.83 -6.04
CA GLN A 66 12.96 2.30 -6.97
C GLN A 66 12.26 1.62 -8.15
N GLU A 67 12.50 0.33 -8.36
CA GLU A 67 11.91 -0.41 -9.48
C GLU A 67 10.71 -1.25 -9.04
N GLU A 68 10.08 -0.89 -7.94
CA GLU A 68 9.00 -1.68 -7.35
C GLU A 68 7.72 -0.89 -7.24
N VAL A 69 6.60 -1.51 -7.63
CA VAL A 69 5.26 -0.95 -7.40
C VAL A 69 4.84 -1.32 -6.00
N VAL A 70 4.38 -0.33 -5.25
CA VAL A 70 3.98 -0.50 -3.86
C VAL A 70 2.60 0.10 -3.64
N VAL A 71 1.91 -0.37 -2.61
CA VAL A 71 0.70 0.26 -2.09
C VAL A 71 1.01 0.77 -0.69
N MET A 72 0.62 2.00 -0.42
CA MET A 72 0.92 2.66 0.85
C MET A 72 -0.32 3.28 1.45
N ALA A 73 -0.36 3.36 2.78
CA ALA A 73 -1.42 4.05 3.51
C ALA A 73 -0.85 4.61 4.80
N ASP A 74 -1.33 5.80 5.18
CA ASP A 74 -0.99 6.44 6.44
C ASP A 74 -2.26 6.74 7.21
N ARG A 75 -2.23 6.52 8.52
CA ARG A 75 -3.36 6.85 9.40
C ARG A 75 -2.87 7.38 10.72
N SER A 76 -3.59 8.35 11.27
CA SER A 76 -3.34 8.80 12.63
C SER A 76 -3.75 7.70 13.62
N ILE A 77 -2.85 7.37 14.53
CA ILE A 77 -3.12 6.29 15.48
C ILE A 77 -4.19 6.67 16.50
N ASP A 78 -4.37 7.97 16.74
CA ASP A 78 -5.36 8.45 17.70
C ASP A 78 -6.79 8.07 17.31
N GLN A 79 -7.04 7.89 16.01
CA GLN A 79 -8.35 7.55 15.50
C GLN A 79 -8.46 6.08 15.11
N MET A 80 -7.42 5.32 15.39
CA MET A 80 -7.35 3.93 14.96
C MET A 80 -8.08 3.02 15.96
N THR A 81 -9.01 2.20 15.45
CA THR A 81 -9.66 1.15 16.22
C THR A 81 -9.26 -0.20 15.61
N VAL A 82 -9.54 -1.28 16.32
CA VAL A 82 -9.32 -2.62 15.77
C VAL A 82 -10.11 -2.80 14.48
N ALA A 83 -11.34 -2.31 14.45
CA ALA A 83 -12.19 -2.41 13.25
C ALA A 83 -11.61 -1.61 12.09
N SER A 84 -11.11 -0.39 12.33
CA SER A 84 -10.52 0.41 11.26
C SER A 84 -9.21 -0.16 10.76
N LEU A 85 -8.41 -0.73 11.64
CA LEU A 85 -7.18 -1.42 11.24
C LEU A 85 -7.50 -2.62 10.35
N LYS A 86 -8.47 -3.42 10.75
CA LYS A 86 -8.89 -4.58 9.98
C LYS A 86 -9.39 -4.17 8.58
N SER A 87 -10.18 -3.10 8.52
CA SER A 87 -10.66 -2.57 7.26
C SER A 87 -9.53 -2.11 6.36
N LEU A 88 -8.52 -1.43 6.92
CA LEU A 88 -7.35 -1.00 6.17
C LEU A 88 -6.59 -2.18 5.60
N MET A 89 -6.38 -3.23 6.40
CA MET A 89 -5.68 -4.42 5.94
C MET A 89 -6.43 -5.11 4.80
N GLU A 90 -7.75 -5.19 4.90
CA GLU A 90 -8.57 -5.77 3.84
C GLU A 90 -8.46 -4.97 2.54
N LYS A 91 -8.41 -3.65 2.63
CA LYS A 91 -8.26 -2.79 1.45
C LYS A 91 -6.89 -2.94 0.80
N LEU A 92 -5.85 -3.13 1.60
CA LEU A 92 -4.52 -3.38 1.06
C LEU A 92 -4.46 -4.71 0.31
N VAL A 93 -5.06 -5.76 0.87
CA VAL A 93 -5.12 -7.06 0.21
C VAL A 93 -5.91 -6.96 -1.09
N GLN A 94 -7.02 -6.24 -1.07
CA GLN A 94 -7.84 -6.02 -2.26
C GLN A 94 -7.07 -5.26 -3.34
N ALA A 95 -6.28 -4.26 -2.95
CA ALA A 95 -5.43 -3.52 -3.87
C ALA A 95 -4.40 -4.43 -4.54
N ALA A 96 -3.81 -5.36 -3.79
CA ALA A 96 -2.87 -6.33 -4.34
C ALA A 96 -3.54 -7.19 -5.41
N GLN A 97 -4.74 -7.67 -5.15
CA GLN A 97 -5.48 -8.49 -6.10
C GLN A 97 -5.83 -7.71 -7.36
N THR A 98 -6.23 -6.45 -7.20
CA THR A 98 -6.52 -5.58 -8.33
C THR A 98 -5.27 -5.35 -9.19
N THR A 99 -4.12 -5.18 -8.55
CA THR A 99 -2.86 -4.95 -9.28
C THR A 99 -2.50 -6.14 -10.15
N LEU A 100 -2.78 -7.36 -9.70
CA LEU A 100 -2.49 -8.56 -10.47
C LEU A 100 -3.29 -8.64 -11.77
N GLU A 101 -4.35 -7.87 -11.90
CA GLU A 101 -5.18 -7.82 -13.11
C GLU A 101 -4.69 -6.79 -14.12
N ILE A 102 -3.69 -5.98 -13.78
CA ILE A 102 -3.15 -4.97 -14.69
C ILE A 102 -2.30 -5.65 -15.76
N PRO A 103 -2.58 -5.41 -17.05
CA PRO A 103 -1.72 -5.93 -18.12
C PRO A 103 -0.32 -5.31 -18.04
N SER A 104 0.67 -6.12 -18.11
CA SER A 104 2.06 -5.66 -18.04
C SER A 104 2.68 -5.54 -19.44
#